data_eb3dfb94d0938c3c4e675e45ff73b89b
#
_entry.id   eb3dfb94d0938c3c4e675e45ff73b89b
#
_cell.length_a   1.000
_cell.length_b   1.000
_cell.length_c   1.000
_cell.angle_alpha   90.00
_cell.angle_beta   90.00
_cell.angle_gamma   90.00
#
_symmetry.space_group_name_H-M   'P 1'
#
loop_
_entity.id
_entity.type
_entity.pdbx_description
1 polymer ?
#
loop_
_entity_poly.entity_id
_entity_poly.type
_entity_poly.pdbx_seq_one_letter_code
_entity_poly.pdbx_strand_id
1 'polypeptide(L)'
;MRKTMIIPTYWCRRTGELWQEGDAVYDHPTPVDQEGTLERTLLSMKQFHEKDFKLVILICPTTPEVEEEAYGQVLRITRRAQLNAETYLFTAGDLREITGILHTAGLNDQGAKLLSMFGYSNVRNICLLAASILTADAALLIDDDEVFELPDFVPRSLEFLGRRVYGDIVHGVAGYYLNSKGQYYDDVKPEPWMTYWDRFGCKARAFDQIIGSGPRLKRTPFAFGGAMILHRELFECVPFDPLVTRGEDVDYLINSRMFGFSFFLDNTLSIKHLPQPKSHPQWKRLREDIYRFVYQRAKMAGQRTTGNLVHVSPEDFDPYPGEFLKPDLEEKIYRSSMMLSAQYLAEGDSDAAMEAMRNVYLAKHDAPPVFDAFRAYLETQSQWEKLIHLVRQERYAVRAVLERHNVSAPEIHLDREHRRKLTQEELLTVLAKLPVFSVFTEQERAILHDYCHVKTYYEHETVFTSGDHNEEVCLVLKGKLRLVANREASSGSAPLEIAYLTQGSFLGENCLSQSVFRLSGTAEEFTDLLCISKMRLKRLLNEHPTIGVKLLQCFLASLSEKINRSNDLRKETAAYDYNAVDMPADV
;
A
#
# COMPACT_ATOMS: atom_id res chain seq x y z
N MET A 1 -1.09 14.37 -7.27
CA MET A 1 -1.35 12.95 -6.94
C MET A 1 -0.20 12.44 -6.09
N ARG A 2 -0.47 12.01 -4.85
CA ARG A 2 0.54 11.42 -3.95
C ARG A 2 0.86 10.02 -4.45
N LYS A 3 2.13 9.73 -4.64
CA LYS A 3 2.64 8.52 -5.29
C LYS A 3 3.46 7.74 -4.29
N THR A 4 3.20 6.45 -4.18
CA THR A 4 4.02 5.53 -3.41
C THR A 4 4.42 4.37 -4.29
N MET A 5 5.72 4.16 -4.45
CA MET A 5 6.30 3.00 -5.10
C MET A 5 6.64 1.98 -4.02
N ILE A 6 6.26 0.73 -4.21
CA ILE A 6 6.45 -0.33 -3.22
C ILE A 6 7.19 -1.49 -3.89
N ILE A 7 8.31 -1.87 -3.27
CA ILE A 7 9.19 -2.94 -3.75
C ILE A 7 9.27 -4.02 -2.65
N PRO A 8 8.56 -5.14 -2.79
CA PRO A 8 8.81 -6.30 -1.93
C PRO A 8 10.14 -6.95 -2.32
N THR A 9 10.91 -7.37 -1.31
CA THR A 9 12.18 -8.08 -1.49
C THR A 9 12.21 -9.28 -0.56
N TYR A 10 12.59 -10.44 -1.11
CA TYR A 10 12.45 -11.75 -0.45
C TYR A 10 13.81 -12.28 -0.01
N TRP A 11 13.92 -12.64 1.28
CA TRP A 11 15.18 -13.04 1.90
C TRP A 11 15.07 -14.40 2.57
N CYS A 12 16.03 -15.28 2.29
CA CYS A 12 16.09 -16.62 2.88
C CYS A 12 17.40 -16.87 3.64
N ARG A 13 17.51 -18.06 4.22
CA ARG A 13 18.72 -18.50 4.92
C ARG A 13 19.97 -18.39 4.06
N ARG A 14 21.12 -18.44 4.73
CA ARG A 14 22.45 -18.36 4.09
C ARG A 14 22.66 -19.49 3.10
N THR A 15 23.48 -19.22 2.11
CA THR A 15 23.90 -20.21 1.11
C THR A 15 24.49 -21.45 1.79
N GLY A 16 23.96 -22.64 1.43
CA GLY A 16 24.43 -23.93 1.97
C GLY A 16 23.74 -24.38 3.26
N GLU A 17 22.87 -23.60 3.88
CA GLU A 17 22.01 -24.07 4.95
C GLU A 17 20.89 -24.97 4.41
N LEU A 18 20.38 -25.88 5.27
CA LEU A 18 19.29 -26.78 4.89
C LEU A 18 17.99 -25.97 4.65
N TRP A 19 17.46 -26.14 3.45
CA TRP A 19 16.16 -25.56 3.09
C TRP A 19 15.05 -26.08 4.00
N GLN A 20 14.17 -25.15 4.41
CA GLN A 20 12.93 -25.46 5.10
C GLN A 20 11.73 -25.14 4.20
N GLU A 21 10.54 -25.62 4.56
CA GLU A 21 9.32 -25.46 3.78
C GLU A 21 9.03 -23.99 3.45
N GLY A 22 9.31 -23.06 4.37
CA GLY A 22 9.16 -21.62 4.16
C GLY A 22 10.03 -21.04 3.04
N ASP A 23 11.23 -21.58 2.82
CA ASP A 23 12.15 -21.11 1.79
C ASP A 23 11.68 -21.44 0.36
N ALA A 24 10.76 -22.40 0.22
CA ALA A 24 10.23 -22.85 -1.08
C ALA A 24 8.99 -22.05 -1.55
N VAL A 25 8.51 -21.08 -0.79
CA VAL A 25 7.30 -20.31 -1.10
C VAL A 25 7.52 -19.36 -2.26
N TYR A 26 8.72 -18.79 -2.36
CA TYR A 26 9.08 -17.83 -3.40
C TYR A 26 9.99 -18.48 -4.45
N ASP A 27 9.90 -17.97 -5.69
CA ASP A 27 10.69 -18.50 -6.83
C ASP A 27 12.20 -18.28 -6.65
N HIS A 28 12.57 -17.14 -6.06
CA HIS A 28 13.95 -16.65 -6.02
C HIS A 28 14.23 -15.80 -4.77
N PRO A 29 14.04 -16.33 -3.54
CA PRO A 29 14.43 -15.56 -2.37
C PRO A 29 15.95 -15.40 -2.35
N THR A 30 16.42 -14.22 -2.00
CA THR A 30 17.86 -13.91 -1.90
C THR A 30 18.40 -14.46 -0.59
N PRO A 31 19.47 -15.28 -0.59
CA PRO A 31 20.18 -15.62 0.63
C PRO A 31 20.74 -14.40 1.35
N VAL A 32 20.62 -14.32 2.68
CA VAL A 32 21.05 -13.14 3.45
C VAL A 32 22.55 -12.85 3.39
N ASP A 33 23.37 -13.80 2.93
CA ASP A 33 24.80 -13.66 2.66
C ASP A 33 25.13 -13.21 1.21
N GLN A 34 24.09 -12.95 0.38
CA GLN A 34 24.24 -12.49 -0.99
C GLN A 34 23.69 -11.07 -1.18
N GLU A 35 24.12 -10.36 -2.23
CA GLU A 35 23.64 -9.01 -2.53
C GLU A 35 22.28 -8.97 -3.21
N GLY A 36 21.89 -10.04 -3.91
CA GLY A 36 20.61 -10.15 -4.60
C GLY A 36 20.43 -9.17 -5.75
N THR A 37 19.18 -8.84 -6.04
CA THR A 37 18.76 -8.02 -7.19
C THR A 37 18.39 -6.58 -6.81
N LEU A 38 18.00 -6.35 -5.56
CA LEU A 38 17.46 -5.08 -5.06
C LEU A 38 18.37 -3.87 -5.35
N GLU A 39 19.70 -4.00 -5.15
CA GLU A 39 20.61 -2.88 -5.38
C GLU A 39 20.57 -2.38 -6.82
N ARG A 40 20.56 -3.30 -7.76
CA ARG A 40 20.47 -2.98 -9.20
C ARG A 40 19.16 -2.25 -9.52
N THR A 41 18.04 -2.69 -8.95
CA THR A 41 16.74 -2.03 -9.10
C THR A 41 16.81 -0.59 -8.57
N LEU A 42 17.29 -0.40 -7.34
CA LEU A 42 17.41 0.93 -6.74
C LEU A 42 18.35 1.84 -7.52
N LEU A 43 19.50 1.34 -7.97
CA LEU A 43 20.45 2.14 -8.76
C LEU A 43 19.85 2.60 -10.09
N SER A 44 19.00 1.79 -10.73
CA SER A 44 18.31 2.15 -11.96
C SER A 44 17.32 3.30 -11.77
N MET A 45 16.81 3.54 -10.57
CA MET A 45 15.92 4.65 -10.25
C MET A 45 16.62 6.02 -10.21
N LYS A 46 17.96 6.06 -10.14
CA LYS A 46 18.70 7.33 -10.14
C LYS A 46 18.46 8.17 -11.38
N GLN A 47 18.17 7.55 -12.51
CA GLN A 47 17.86 8.24 -13.77
C GLN A 47 16.49 8.92 -13.82
N PHE A 48 15.59 8.67 -12.88
CA PHE A 48 14.26 9.28 -12.90
C PHE A 48 14.35 10.81 -12.86
N HIS A 49 13.60 11.46 -13.73
CA HIS A 49 13.43 12.91 -13.70
C HIS A 49 12.53 13.35 -12.54
N GLU A 50 11.46 12.58 -12.29
CA GLU A 50 10.54 12.80 -11.17
C GLU A 50 11.09 12.18 -9.90
N LYS A 51 11.23 12.99 -8.84
CA LYS A 51 11.73 12.55 -7.53
C LYS A 51 10.67 12.66 -6.43
N ASP A 52 9.54 13.32 -6.72
CA ASP A 52 8.45 13.51 -5.77
C ASP A 52 7.57 12.25 -5.71
N PHE A 53 8.08 11.18 -5.09
CA PHE A 53 7.36 9.97 -4.73
C PHE A 53 7.96 9.38 -3.46
N LYS A 54 7.14 8.60 -2.74
CA LYS A 54 7.61 7.81 -1.60
C LYS A 54 7.97 6.41 -2.06
N LEU A 55 9.07 5.88 -1.53
CA LEU A 55 9.52 4.52 -1.77
C LEU A 55 9.33 3.70 -0.49
N VAL A 56 8.66 2.56 -0.58
CA VAL A 56 8.60 1.57 0.50
C VAL A 56 9.30 0.32 0.03
N ILE A 57 10.31 -0.12 0.76
CA ILE A 57 10.95 -1.43 0.56
C ILE A 57 10.38 -2.37 1.62
N LEU A 58 9.58 -3.33 1.17
CA LEU A 58 8.94 -4.32 2.01
C LEU A 58 9.87 -5.53 2.17
N ILE A 59 10.38 -5.74 3.37
CA ILE A 59 11.34 -6.80 3.68
C ILE A 59 10.57 -8.07 4.06
N CYS A 60 10.62 -9.07 3.18
CA CYS A 60 9.87 -10.33 3.31
C CYS A 60 10.84 -11.48 3.64
N PRO A 61 11.10 -11.78 4.92
CA PRO A 61 11.90 -12.93 5.32
C PRO A 61 11.09 -14.22 5.12
N THR A 62 11.73 -15.28 4.64
CA THR A 62 11.08 -16.60 4.49
C THR A 62 10.82 -17.26 5.84
N THR A 63 11.58 -16.90 6.85
CA THR A 63 11.45 -17.40 8.22
C THR A 63 11.81 -16.31 9.23
N PRO A 64 11.31 -16.39 10.48
CA PRO A 64 11.61 -15.40 11.52
C PRO A 64 13.11 -15.25 11.85
N GLU A 65 13.89 -16.32 11.70
CA GLU A 65 15.31 -16.33 12.06
C GLU A 65 16.15 -15.41 11.17
N VAL A 66 15.70 -15.11 9.96
CA VAL A 66 16.44 -14.24 9.03
C VAL A 66 15.97 -12.77 9.05
N GLU A 67 14.98 -12.40 9.87
CA GLU A 67 14.39 -11.04 9.89
C GLU A 67 15.46 -9.95 10.14
N GLU A 68 16.28 -10.12 11.17
CA GLU A 68 17.27 -9.10 11.57
C GLU A 68 18.39 -8.96 10.53
N GLU A 69 18.86 -10.09 10.00
CA GLU A 69 19.92 -10.09 9.00
C GLU A 69 19.43 -9.53 7.66
N ALA A 70 18.22 -9.89 7.24
CA ALA A 70 17.56 -9.33 6.05
C ALA A 70 17.40 -7.80 6.18
N TYR A 71 16.93 -7.31 7.33
CA TYR A 71 16.86 -5.88 7.60
C TYR A 71 18.22 -5.19 7.47
N GLY A 72 19.28 -5.76 8.07
CA GLY A 72 20.63 -5.24 7.99
C GLY A 72 21.17 -5.19 6.55
N GLN A 73 20.87 -6.19 5.72
CA GLN A 73 21.24 -6.22 4.30
C GLN A 73 20.51 -5.12 3.52
N VAL A 74 19.18 -5.07 3.62
CA VAL A 74 18.37 -4.08 2.90
C VAL A 74 18.74 -2.67 3.30
N LEU A 75 18.99 -2.40 4.58
CA LEU A 75 19.44 -1.10 5.06
C LEU A 75 20.79 -0.69 4.43
N ARG A 76 21.76 -1.61 4.35
CA ARG A 76 23.06 -1.35 3.69
C ARG A 76 22.91 -1.06 2.20
N ILE A 77 22.10 -1.85 1.49
CA ILE A 77 21.81 -1.69 0.07
C ILE A 77 21.17 -0.31 -0.18
N THR A 78 20.14 0.03 0.60
CA THR A 78 19.41 1.29 0.46
C THR A 78 20.31 2.49 0.73
N ARG A 79 21.15 2.43 1.76
CA ARG A 79 22.15 3.49 2.06
C ARG A 79 23.19 3.65 0.96
N ARG A 80 23.69 2.55 0.36
CA ARG A 80 24.61 2.61 -0.79
C ARG A 80 23.93 3.21 -2.02
N ALA A 81 22.68 2.89 -2.24
CA ALA A 81 21.92 3.40 -3.38
C ALA A 81 21.75 4.93 -3.36
N GLN A 82 21.67 5.57 -2.20
CA GLN A 82 21.56 7.03 -2.03
C GLN A 82 20.50 7.64 -2.97
N LEU A 83 19.26 7.18 -2.86
CA LEU A 83 18.15 7.70 -3.65
C LEU A 83 17.67 9.05 -3.10
N ASN A 84 17.33 9.98 -3.99
CA ASN A 84 16.70 11.26 -3.64
C ASN A 84 15.17 11.11 -3.53
N ALA A 85 14.68 10.04 -2.92
CA ALA A 85 13.26 9.78 -2.69
C ALA A 85 13.06 9.44 -1.21
N GLU A 86 11.96 9.88 -0.64
CA GLU A 86 11.60 9.54 0.74
C GLU A 86 11.38 8.03 0.85
N THR A 87 12.29 7.34 1.54
CA THR A 87 12.39 5.87 1.52
C THR A 87 12.14 5.27 2.90
N TYR A 88 11.23 4.31 2.96
CA TYR A 88 10.84 3.58 4.17
C TYR A 88 11.19 2.11 4.04
N LEU A 89 11.72 1.52 5.10
CA LEU A 89 11.87 0.07 5.23
C LEU A 89 10.69 -0.47 6.04
N PHE A 90 9.94 -1.41 5.49
CA PHE A 90 8.81 -2.02 6.16
C PHE A 90 9.13 -3.48 6.52
N THR A 91 9.15 -3.79 7.81
CA THR A 91 9.59 -5.08 8.36
C THR A 91 8.41 -5.94 8.82
N ALA A 92 8.65 -7.24 9.04
CA ALA A 92 7.68 -8.12 9.68
C ALA A 92 7.37 -7.68 11.13
N GLY A 93 8.33 -7.08 11.83
CA GLY A 93 8.14 -6.46 13.14
C GLY A 93 7.14 -5.31 13.11
N ASP A 94 7.25 -4.41 12.12
CA ASP A 94 6.31 -3.32 11.92
C ASP A 94 4.90 -3.84 11.63
N LEU A 95 4.80 -4.88 10.80
CA LEU A 95 3.50 -5.49 10.50
C LEU A 95 2.84 -6.08 11.74
N ARG A 96 3.61 -6.75 12.62
CA ARG A 96 3.10 -7.27 13.90
C ARG A 96 2.58 -6.14 14.81
N GLU A 97 3.30 -5.02 14.88
CA GLU A 97 2.88 -3.87 15.69
C GLU A 97 1.62 -3.21 15.10
N ILE A 98 1.57 -2.99 13.78
CA ILE A 98 0.39 -2.47 13.08
C ILE A 98 -0.81 -3.39 13.32
N THR A 99 -0.63 -4.70 13.22
CA THR A 99 -1.69 -5.68 13.52
C THR A 99 -2.20 -5.53 14.95
N GLY A 100 -1.33 -5.33 15.93
CA GLY A 100 -1.70 -5.08 17.32
C GLY A 100 -2.52 -3.80 17.51
N ILE A 101 -2.13 -2.71 16.84
CA ILE A 101 -2.87 -1.44 16.84
C ILE A 101 -4.28 -1.66 16.26
N LEU A 102 -4.37 -2.32 15.11
CA LEU A 102 -5.64 -2.55 14.43
C LEU A 102 -6.54 -3.54 15.20
N HIS A 103 -5.98 -4.53 15.87
CA HIS A 103 -6.73 -5.41 16.79
C HIS A 103 -7.35 -4.62 17.93
N THR A 104 -6.59 -3.70 18.53
CA THR A 104 -7.10 -2.81 19.57
C THR A 104 -8.23 -1.90 19.05
N ALA A 105 -8.17 -1.55 17.76
CA ALA A 105 -9.20 -0.76 17.09
C ALA A 105 -10.42 -1.59 16.62
N GLY A 106 -10.41 -2.93 16.77
CA GLY A 106 -11.53 -3.81 16.45
C GLY A 106 -11.35 -4.70 15.21
N LEU A 107 -10.11 -4.86 14.72
CA LEU A 107 -9.81 -5.85 13.68
C LEU A 107 -10.04 -7.26 14.24
N ASN A 108 -10.84 -8.06 13.56
CA ASN A 108 -11.08 -9.45 13.93
C ASN A 108 -9.99 -10.39 13.39
N ASP A 109 -9.99 -11.66 13.84
CA ASP A 109 -9.02 -12.67 13.42
C ASP A 109 -9.05 -12.97 11.92
N GLN A 110 -10.19 -12.84 11.25
CA GLN A 110 -10.29 -13.04 9.80
C GLN A 110 -9.61 -11.90 9.05
N GLY A 111 -9.82 -10.65 9.47
CA GLY A 111 -9.12 -9.50 8.91
C GLY A 111 -7.60 -9.55 9.18
N ALA A 112 -7.20 -10.02 10.36
CA ALA A 112 -5.78 -10.19 10.72
C ALA A 112 -5.06 -11.20 9.83
N LYS A 113 -5.74 -12.23 9.31
CA LYS A 113 -5.15 -13.20 8.35
C LYS A 113 -4.70 -12.56 7.03
N LEU A 114 -5.24 -11.40 6.67
CA LEU A 114 -4.80 -10.64 5.49
C LEU A 114 -3.47 -9.91 5.73
N LEU A 115 -3.02 -9.82 6.99
CA LEU A 115 -1.78 -9.15 7.39
C LEU A 115 -0.66 -10.18 7.56
N SER A 116 -0.16 -10.70 6.45
CA SER A 116 0.90 -11.69 6.40
C SER A 116 1.93 -11.33 5.33
N MET A 117 3.22 -11.47 5.66
CA MET A 117 4.32 -11.37 4.69
C MET A 117 4.69 -12.72 4.06
N PHE A 118 3.80 -13.70 4.14
CA PHE A 118 4.03 -15.04 3.61
C PHE A 118 3.11 -15.33 2.43
N GLY A 119 3.70 -15.64 1.27
CA GLY A 119 3.00 -15.87 0.00
C GLY A 119 2.76 -14.60 -0.82
N TYR A 120 2.87 -14.70 -2.14
CA TYR A 120 2.84 -13.56 -3.07
C TYR A 120 1.60 -12.68 -2.90
N SER A 121 0.39 -13.24 -2.89
CA SER A 121 -0.86 -12.49 -2.73
C SER A 121 -0.91 -11.71 -1.42
N ASN A 122 -0.46 -12.31 -0.31
CA ASN A 122 -0.41 -11.63 0.98
C ASN A 122 0.59 -10.47 0.95
N VAL A 123 1.79 -10.70 0.42
CA VAL A 123 2.81 -9.64 0.26
C VAL A 123 2.27 -8.48 -0.58
N ARG A 124 1.57 -8.76 -1.69
CA ARG A 124 0.90 -7.72 -2.49
C ARG A 124 -0.15 -6.96 -1.66
N ASN A 125 -0.92 -7.64 -0.81
CA ASN A 125 -1.85 -6.96 0.11
C ASN A 125 -1.12 -6.04 1.09
N ILE A 126 0.06 -6.44 1.60
CA ILE A 126 0.87 -5.54 2.43
C ILE A 126 1.41 -4.35 1.63
N CYS A 127 1.71 -4.51 0.33
CA CYS A 127 2.04 -3.38 -0.54
C CYS A 127 0.87 -2.38 -0.62
N LEU A 128 -0.37 -2.87 -0.80
CA LEU A 128 -1.57 -2.00 -0.82
C LEU A 128 -1.82 -1.34 0.54
N LEU A 129 -1.59 -2.08 1.63
CA LEU A 129 -1.66 -1.56 2.99
C LEU A 129 -0.67 -0.41 3.21
N ALA A 130 0.59 -0.58 2.80
CA ALA A 130 1.62 0.45 2.91
C ALA A 130 1.26 1.72 2.13
N ALA A 131 0.70 1.57 0.91
CA ALA A 131 0.16 2.69 0.13
C ALA A 131 -0.97 3.42 0.89
N SER A 132 -1.89 2.67 1.52
CA SER A 132 -3.00 3.23 2.31
C SER A 132 -2.50 3.96 3.57
N ILE A 133 -1.52 3.40 4.30
CA ILE A 133 -0.88 4.03 5.47
C ILE A 133 -0.25 5.37 5.07
N LEU A 134 0.44 5.42 3.94
CA LEU A 134 1.07 6.64 3.41
C LEU A 134 0.07 7.55 2.67
N THR A 135 -1.21 7.21 2.69
CA THR A 135 -2.29 8.00 2.05
C THR A 135 -2.05 8.28 0.57
N ALA A 136 -1.47 7.30 -0.15
CA ALA A 136 -1.18 7.41 -1.57
C ALA A 136 -2.48 7.56 -2.40
N ASP A 137 -2.43 8.35 -3.46
CA ASP A 137 -3.48 8.40 -4.48
C ASP A 137 -3.21 7.36 -5.57
N ALA A 138 -1.92 6.99 -5.72
CA ALA A 138 -1.45 5.96 -6.64
C ALA A 138 -0.40 5.05 -5.96
N ALA A 139 -0.57 3.74 -6.09
CA ALA A 139 0.40 2.72 -5.68
C ALA A 139 1.09 2.16 -6.93
N LEU A 140 2.42 2.18 -6.95
CA LEU A 140 3.25 1.61 -8.01
C LEU A 140 3.91 0.34 -7.45
N LEU A 141 3.48 -0.83 -7.90
CA LEU A 141 4.02 -2.12 -7.48
C LEU A 141 5.14 -2.50 -8.44
N ILE A 142 6.35 -2.68 -7.91
CA ILE A 142 7.59 -3.00 -8.65
C ILE A 142 8.27 -4.17 -7.95
N ASP A 143 8.84 -5.11 -8.69
CA ASP A 143 9.60 -6.21 -8.12
C ASP A 143 11.09 -5.85 -7.96
N ASP A 144 11.81 -6.53 -7.06
CA ASP A 144 13.19 -6.19 -6.73
C ASP A 144 14.23 -6.70 -7.75
N ASP A 145 13.79 -7.41 -8.80
CA ASP A 145 14.61 -7.88 -9.90
C ASP A 145 14.39 -7.10 -11.23
N GLU A 146 13.75 -5.95 -11.12
CA GLU A 146 13.42 -5.08 -12.25
C GLU A 146 14.41 -3.93 -12.39
N VAL A 147 14.63 -3.49 -13.64
CA VAL A 147 15.55 -2.40 -13.98
C VAL A 147 14.83 -1.40 -14.86
N PHE A 148 14.79 -0.16 -14.40
CA PHE A 148 14.21 0.93 -15.15
C PHE A 148 15.18 1.39 -16.25
N GLU A 149 14.67 1.61 -17.45
CA GLU A 149 15.39 2.20 -18.58
C GLU A 149 14.75 3.54 -19.04
N LEU A 150 13.53 3.84 -18.54
CA LEU A 150 12.79 5.05 -18.87
C LEU A 150 12.96 6.11 -17.77
N PRO A 151 13.63 7.25 -18.04
CA PRO A 151 13.78 8.32 -17.04
C PRO A 151 12.46 8.99 -16.64
N ASP A 152 11.45 8.93 -17.50
CA ASP A 152 10.09 9.45 -17.30
C ASP A 152 9.08 8.36 -16.91
N PHE A 153 9.54 7.22 -16.38
CA PHE A 153 8.67 6.10 -15.98
C PHE A 153 7.55 6.55 -15.03
N VAL A 154 7.89 7.28 -13.97
CA VAL A 154 6.91 7.71 -12.95
C VAL A 154 5.83 8.63 -13.54
N PRO A 155 6.12 9.76 -14.19
CA PRO A 155 5.07 10.61 -14.77
C PRO A 155 4.28 9.88 -15.86
N ARG A 156 4.92 9.03 -16.67
CA ARG A 156 4.26 8.27 -17.73
C ARG A 156 3.27 7.25 -17.17
N SER A 157 3.65 6.55 -16.10
CA SER A 157 2.80 5.55 -15.46
C SER A 157 1.52 6.14 -14.86
N LEU A 158 1.51 7.43 -14.53
CA LEU A 158 0.39 8.15 -13.92
C LEU A 158 -0.43 8.96 -14.93
N GLU A 159 0.02 9.07 -16.17
CA GLU A 159 -0.57 9.97 -17.18
C GLU A 159 -2.06 9.75 -17.38
N PHE A 160 -2.52 8.50 -17.40
CA PHE A 160 -3.92 8.15 -17.61
C PHE A 160 -4.68 7.78 -16.33
N LEU A 161 -3.98 7.55 -15.22
CA LEU A 161 -4.57 7.05 -13.99
C LEU A 161 -5.62 8.04 -13.44
N GLY A 162 -6.80 7.52 -13.11
CA GLY A 162 -7.94 8.33 -12.65
C GLY A 162 -8.65 9.13 -13.73
N ARG A 163 -8.17 9.11 -14.99
CA ARG A 163 -8.80 9.82 -16.12
C ARG A 163 -9.80 8.93 -16.83
N ARG A 164 -10.74 9.57 -17.52
CA ARG A 164 -11.71 8.86 -18.37
C ARG A 164 -11.12 8.66 -19.78
N VAL A 165 -10.96 7.39 -20.17
CA VAL A 165 -10.45 6.99 -21.48
C VAL A 165 -11.42 5.96 -22.09
N TYR A 166 -11.81 6.14 -23.35
CA TYR A 166 -12.80 5.29 -24.03
C TYR A 166 -14.12 5.09 -23.26
N GLY A 167 -14.53 6.08 -22.47
CA GLY A 167 -15.76 6.03 -21.67
C GLY A 167 -15.57 5.51 -20.25
N ASP A 168 -14.45 4.87 -19.92
CA ASP A 168 -14.15 4.30 -18.59
C ASP A 168 -13.14 5.15 -17.82
N ILE A 169 -13.22 5.08 -16.49
CA ILE A 169 -12.17 5.60 -15.61
C ILE A 169 -11.03 4.58 -15.59
N VAL A 170 -9.80 5.02 -15.78
CA VAL A 170 -8.60 4.18 -15.69
C VAL A 170 -8.23 3.99 -14.22
N HIS A 171 -8.58 2.84 -13.63
CA HIS A 171 -8.29 2.55 -12.23
C HIS A 171 -6.98 1.78 -12.04
N GLY A 172 -6.52 1.06 -13.07
CA GLY A 172 -5.25 0.39 -13.10
C GLY A 172 -4.54 0.59 -14.44
N VAL A 173 -3.23 0.78 -14.38
CA VAL A 173 -2.34 0.80 -15.54
C VAL A 173 -1.29 -0.29 -15.36
N ALA A 174 -1.14 -1.16 -16.35
CA ALA A 174 -0.03 -2.10 -16.42
C ALA A 174 1.05 -1.57 -17.37
N GLY A 175 2.30 -1.68 -16.95
CA GLY A 175 3.43 -1.72 -17.85
C GLY A 175 3.68 -3.14 -18.34
N TYR A 176 4.81 -3.39 -18.98
CA TYR A 176 5.19 -4.72 -19.46
C TYR A 176 6.69 -4.97 -19.30
N TYR A 177 7.04 -6.26 -19.26
CA TYR A 177 8.40 -6.72 -19.08
C TYR A 177 9.17 -6.81 -20.38
N LEU A 178 10.42 -6.37 -20.36
CA LEU A 178 11.43 -6.67 -21.35
C LEU A 178 12.44 -7.65 -20.76
N ASN A 179 12.78 -8.71 -21.49
CA ASN A 179 13.84 -9.64 -21.10
C ASN A 179 15.23 -9.00 -21.33
N SER A 180 16.31 -9.72 -21.02
CA SER A 180 17.69 -9.24 -21.18
C SER A 180 18.05 -8.84 -22.63
N LYS A 181 17.31 -9.37 -23.63
CA LYS A 181 17.46 -9.05 -25.07
C LYS A 181 16.60 -7.85 -25.51
N GLY A 182 15.84 -7.23 -24.60
CA GLY A 182 14.89 -6.13 -24.91
C GLY A 182 13.61 -6.58 -25.60
N GLN A 183 13.21 -7.84 -25.44
CA GLN A 183 12.01 -8.43 -26.04
C GLN A 183 10.92 -8.61 -24.98
N TYR A 184 9.64 -8.42 -25.35
CA TYR A 184 8.48 -8.59 -24.46
C TYR A 184 7.91 -10.02 -24.45
N TYR A 185 8.51 -10.96 -25.17
CA TYR A 185 8.10 -12.36 -25.23
C TYR A 185 9.19 -13.29 -24.71
N ASP A 186 8.76 -14.46 -24.22
CA ASP A 186 9.65 -15.51 -23.77
C ASP A 186 10.19 -16.31 -24.97
N ASP A 187 11.51 -16.47 -25.05
CA ASP A 187 12.17 -17.31 -26.04
C ASP A 187 12.17 -18.78 -25.55
N VAL A 188 11.01 -19.41 -25.65
CA VAL A 188 10.81 -20.80 -25.18
C VAL A 188 10.85 -21.78 -26.33
N LYS A 189 11.72 -22.79 -26.22
CA LYS A 189 11.75 -23.90 -27.16
C LYS A 189 10.49 -24.76 -26.97
N PRO A 190 9.66 -24.95 -28.03
CA PRO A 190 8.48 -25.78 -27.91
C PRO A 190 8.84 -27.23 -27.57
N GLU A 191 8.12 -27.82 -26.64
CA GLU A 191 8.22 -29.22 -26.25
C GLU A 191 6.90 -29.94 -26.55
N PRO A 192 6.88 -31.28 -26.77
CA PRO A 192 5.68 -32.01 -27.19
C PRO A 192 4.48 -31.85 -26.25
N TRP A 193 4.71 -31.83 -24.94
CA TRP A 193 3.64 -31.66 -23.93
C TRP A 193 2.97 -30.28 -24.00
N MET A 194 3.67 -29.25 -24.46
CA MET A 194 3.15 -27.90 -24.63
C MET A 194 2.07 -27.79 -25.71
N THR A 195 1.95 -28.77 -26.58
CA THR A 195 0.87 -28.83 -27.59
C THR A 195 -0.51 -28.77 -26.95
N TYR A 196 -0.66 -29.35 -25.77
CA TYR A 196 -1.92 -29.35 -25.01
C TYR A 196 -1.96 -28.31 -23.86
N TRP A 197 -0.81 -27.71 -23.57
CA TRP A 197 -0.66 -26.64 -22.58
C TRP A 197 0.08 -25.46 -23.20
N ASP A 198 -0.51 -24.89 -24.28
CA ASP A 198 0.08 -23.79 -25.06
C ASP A 198 0.03 -22.45 -24.31
N ARG A 199 0.51 -22.45 -23.06
CA ARG A 199 0.55 -21.24 -22.25
C ARG A 199 1.44 -20.17 -22.88
N PHE A 200 2.59 -20.56 -23.40
CA PHE A 200 3.53 -19.64 -24.02
C PHE A 200 2.99 -19.05 -25.32
N GLY A 201 2.37 -19.87 -26.17
CA GLY A 201 1.74 -19.38 -27.39
C GLY A 201 0.52 -18.49 -27.10
N CYS A 202 -0.30 -18.82 -26.10
CA CYS A 202 -1.42 -17.97 -25.67
C CYS A 202 -0.92 -16.63 -25.14
N LYS A 203 0.14 -16.63 -24.30
CA LYS A 203 0.80 -15.40 -23.83
C LYS A 203 1.36 -14.59 -25.00
N ALA A 204 2.10 -15.20 -25.91
CA ALA A 204 2.68 -14.51 -27.05
C ALA A 204 1.58 -13.82 -27.89
N ARG A 205 0.48 -14.52 -28.19
CA ARG A 205 -0.67 -13.92 -28.90
C ARG A 205 -1.28 -12.74 -28.12
N ALA A 206 -1.46 -12.89 -26.81
CA ALA A 206 -1.96 -11.81 -25.96
C ALA A 206 -1.01 -10.61 -25.96
N PHE A 207 0.30 -10.85 -25.85
CA PHE A 207 1.32 -9.80 -25.83
C PHE A 207 1.39 -9.06 -27.18
N ASP A 208 1.35 -9.78 -28.31
CA ASP A 208 1.32 -9.16 -29.63
C ASP A 208 0.08 -8.28 -29.82
N GLN A 209 -1.09 -8.74 -29.36
CA GLN A 209 -2.33 -7.98 -29.45
C GLN A 209 -2.31 -6.71 -28.57
N ILE A 210 -1.75 -6.79 -27.38
CA ILE A 210 -1.82 -5.73 -26.38
C ILE A 210 -0.55 -4.85 -26.42
N ILE A 211 0.63 -5.43 -26.49
CA ILE A 211 1.91 -4.70 -26.47
C ILE A 211 2.35 -4.36 -27.90
N GLY A 212 2.36 -5.36 -28.79
CA GLY A 212 2.93 -5.26 -30.14
C GLY A 212 2.12 -4.46 -31.15
N SER A 213 0.91 -3.98 -30.80
CA SER A 213 0.03 -3.25 -31.72
C SER A 213 -0.49 -1.96 -31.11
N GLY A 214 -0.96 -0.98 -31.95
CA GLY A 214 -1.62 0.25 -31.47
C GLY A 214 -3.09 0.04 -31.08
N PRO A 215 -3.74 0.94 -30.35
CA PRO A 215 -3.25 2.21 -29.78
C PRO A 215 -2.36 2.02 -28.53
N ARG A 216 -1.80 3.12 -28.00
CA ARG A 216 -0.90 3.13 -26.84
C ARG A 216 -1.54 2.50 -25.60
N LEU A 217 -2.73 2.94 -25.22
CA LEU A 217 -3.46 2.46 -24.05
C LEU A 217 -4.58 1.52 -24.50
N LYS A 218 -4.62 0.30 -23.95
CA LYS A 218 -5.62 -0.73 -24.26
C LYS A 218 -6.13 -1.42 -23.01
N ARG A 219 -7.41 -1.80 -23.00
CA ARG A 219 -7.90 -2.76 -21.99
C ARG A 219 -7.08 -4.04 -22.11
N THR A 220 -6.63 -4.58 -20.98
CA THR A 220 -5.76 -5.73 -20.95
C THR A 220 -6.42 -6.92 -20.25
N PRO A 221 -6.24 -8.15 -20.74
CA PRO A 221 -6.66 -9.37 -20.05
C PRO A 221 -5.60 -9.88 -19.04
N PHE A 222 -4.42 -9.27 -19.01
CA PHE A 222 -3.30 -9.65 -18.14
C PHE A 222 -2.59 -8.41 -17.60
N ALA A 223 -1.84 -8.58 -16.51
CA ALA A 223 -0.89 -7.61 -15.99
C ALA A 223 0.39 -8.32 -15.55
N PHE A 224 1.40 -7.53 -15.22
CA PHE A 224 2.67 -8.01 -14.68
C PHE A 224 2.80 -7.47 -13.25
N GLY A 225 2.98 -8.35 -12.27
CA GLY A 225 2.93 -8.03 -10.86
C GLY A 225 3.86 -6.90 -10.42
N GLY A 226 5.05 -6.81 -11.01
CA GLY A 226 6.02 -5.75 -10.75
C GLY A 226 5.92 -4.55 -11.70
N ALA A 227 4.87 -4.44 -12.51
CA ALA A 227 4.61 -3.26 -13.34
C ALA A 227 3.13 -2.87 -13.28
N MET A 228 2.57 -2.78 -12.06
CA MET A 228 1.17 -2.44 -11.81
C MET A 228 1.07 -1.09 -11.09
N ILE A 229 0.30 -0.21 -11.67
CA ILE A 229 0.00 1.11 -11.11
C ILE A 229 -1.48 1.19 -10.80
N LEU A 230 -1.84 1.36 -9.53
CA LEU A 230 -3.19 1.23 -9.02
C LEU A 230 -3.68 2.56 -8.44
N HIS A 231 -4.87 2.99 -8.85
CA HIS A 231 -5.56 4.12 -8.28
C HIS A 231 -6.10 3.77 -6.87
N ARG A 232 -6.20 4.75 -5.99
CA ARG A 232 -6.68 4.55 -4.60
C ARG A 232 -8.02 3.82 -4.54
N GLU A 233 -8.99 4.20 -5.35
CA GLU A 233 -10.31 3.57 -5.34
C GLU A 233 -10.25 2.07 -5.59
N LEU A 234 -9.33 1.63 -6.47
CA LEU A 234 -9.12 0.23 -6.76
C LEU A 234 -8.43 -0.49 -5.60
N PHE A 235 -7.25 -0.03 -5.16
CA PHE A 235 -6.47 -0.80 -4.18
C PHE A 235 -7.04 -0.77 -2.77
N GLU A 236 -7.88 0.20 -2.42
CA GLU A 236 -8.59 0.22 -1.14
C GLU A 236 -9.87 -0.63 -1.16
N CYS A 237 -10.41 -0.96 -2.35
CA CYS A 237 -11.60 -1.79 -2.50
C CYS A 237 -11.29 -3.26 -2.79
N VAL A 238 -10.30 -3.55 -3.62
CA VAL A 238 -10.02 -4.89 -4.15
C VAL A 238 -8.69 -5.41 -3.61
N PRO A 239 -8.67 -6.44 -2.74
CA PRO A 239 -7.44 -7.10 -2.32
C PRO A 239 -7.00 -8.16 -3.33
N PHE A 240 -5.73 -8.56 -3.26
CA PHE A 240 -5.28 -9.83 -3.84
C PHE A 240 -5.90 -10.99 -3.06
N ASP A 241 -6.25 -12.06 -3.76
CA ASP A 241 -6.87 -13.25 -3.14
C ASP A 241 -5.78 -14.12 -2.46
N PRO A 242 -5.77 -14.25 -1.13
CA PRO A 242 -4.75 -15.04 -0.41
C PRO A 242 -4.73 -16.53 -0.78
N LEU A 243 -5.80 -17.04 -1.37
CA LEU A 243 -5.90 -18.43 -1.81
C LEU A 243 -5.23 -18.67 -3.18
N VAL A 244 -4.83 -17.62 -3.86
CA VAL A 244 -4.03 -17.69 -5.10
C VAL A 244 -2.56 -17.56 -4.74
N THR A 245 -1.87 -18.69 -4.69
CA THR A 245 -0.46 -18.74 -4.28
C THR A 245 0.51 -18.27 -5.37
N ARG A 246 0.06 -18.26 -6.64
CA ARG A 246 0.86 -17.84 -7.80
C ARG A 246 -0.03 -17.32 -8.93
N GLY A 247 0.49 -16.31 -9.69
CA GLY A 247 -0.28 -15.64 -10.75
C GLY A 247 -1.39 -14.76 -10.17
N GLU A 248 -1.09 -14.18 -9.02
CA GLU A 248 -1.93 -13.25 -8.27
C GLU A 248 -2.22 -11.98 -9.06
N ASP A 249 -1.30 -11.56 -9.93
CA ASP A 249 -1.44 -10.42 -10.83
C ASP A 249 -2.62 -10.60 -11.81
N VAL A 250 -2.71 -11.74 -12.44
CA VAL A 250 -3.80 -12.10 -13.35
C VAL A 250 -5.12 -12.26 -12.58
N ASP A 251 -5.09 -12.91 -11.42
CA ASP A 251 -6.27 -13.04 -10.56
C ASP A 251 -6.79 -11.69 -10.07
N TYR A 252 -5.89 -10.77 -9.75
CA TYR A 252 -6.23 -9.40 -9.35
C TYR A 252 -6.99 -8.65 -10.44
N LEU A 253 -6.63 -8.85 -11.72
CA LEU A 253 -7.37 -8.29 -12.84
C LEU A 253 -8.80 -8.85 -12.93
N ILE A 254 -8.95 -10.18 -12.76
CA ILE A 254 -10.27 -10.83 -12.75
C ILE A 254 -11.13 -10.22 -11.64
N ASN A 255 -10.58 -10.13 -10.43
CA ASN A 255 -11.25 -9.56 -9.27
C ASN A 255 -11.59 -8.08 -9.50
N SER A 256 -10.64 -7.28 -9.97
CA SER A 256 -10.86 -5.86 -10.28
C SER A 256 -12.03 -5.67 -11.25
N ARG A 257 -12.09 -6.48 -12.31
CA ARG A 257 -13.15 -6.40 -13.30
C ARG A 257 -14.51 -6.82 -12.74
N MET A 258 -14.55 -7.86 -11.87
CA MET A 258 -15.79 -8.25 -11.16
C MET A 258 -16.35 -7.08 -10.32
N PHE A 259 -15.49 -6.26 -9.73
CA PHE A 259 -15.87 -5.07 -8.96
C PHE A 259 -16.07 -3.81 -9.82
N GLY A 260 -16.09 -3.94 -11.15
CA GLY A 260 -16.38 -2.85 -12.08
C GLY A 260 -15.20 -1.89 -12.34
N PHE A 261 -13.99 -2.23 -11.90
CA PHE A 261 -12.80 -1.44 -12.15
C PHE A 261 -12.18 -1.77 -13.50
N SER A 262 -11.75 -0.72 -14.22
CA SER A 262 -11.12 -0.86 -15.53
C SER A 262 -9.60 -0.85 -15.41
N PHE A 263 -8.97 -1.81 -16.08
CA PHE A 263 -7.52 -1.98 -16.13
C PHE A 263 -7.01 -1.90 -17.57
N PHE A 264 -5.95 -1.14 -17.79
CA PHE A 264 -5.37 -0.91 -19.10
C PHE A 264 -3.87 -1.21 -19.09
N LEU A 265 -3.32 -1.57 -20.25
CA LEU A 265 -1.88 -1.64 -20.45
C LEU A 265 -1.44 -0.47 -21.34
N ASP A 266 -0.37 0.20 -20.93
CA ASP A 266 0.32 1.23 -21.70
C ASP A 266 1.52 0.57 -22.42
N ASN A 267 1.45 0.43 -23.74
CA ASN A 267 2.50 -0.22 -24.52
C ASN A 267 3.78 0.63 -24.72
N THR A 268 3.86 1.77 -24.05
CA THR A 268 5.09 2.58 -23.95
C THR A 268 5.71 2.55 -22.55
N LEU A 269 5.09 1.80 -21.62
CA LEU A 269 5.55 1.71 -20.24
C LEU A 269 6.26 0.36 -20.01
N SER A 270 7.52 0.28 -20.42
CA SER A 270 8.33 -0.93 -20.25
C SER A 270 9.24 -0.89 -19.03
N ILE A 271 9.52 -2.05 -18.47
CA ILE A 271 10.54 -2.26 -17.44
C ILE A 271 11.33 -3.53 -17.78
N LYS A 272 12.64 -3.53 -17.56
CA LYS A 272 13.46 -4.70 -17.83
C LYS A 272 13.40 -5.65 -16.64
N HIS A 273 12.94 -6.86 -16.85
CA HIS A 273 12.85 -7.91 -15.84
C HIS A 273 14.02 -8.89 -15.99
N LEU A 274 14.84 -8.96 -14.95
CA LEU A 274 16.08 -9.73 -14.94
C LEU A 274 16.13 -10.67 -13.72
N PRO A 275 15.24 -11.68 -13.66
CA PRO A 275 15.17 -12.59 -12.51
C PRO A 275 16.39 -13.50 -12.45
N GLN A 276 16.63 -14.03 -11.27
CA GLN A 276 17.58 -15.14 -11.10
C GLN A 276 17.07 -16.39 -11.83
N PRO A 277 17.96 -17.32 -12.23
CA PRO A 277 17.56 -18.56 -12.89
C PRO A 277 16.57 -19.37 -12.03
N LYS A 278 15.51 -19.88 -12.66
CA LYS A 278 14.49 -20.69 -11.98
C LYS A 278 14.98 -22.10 -11.71
N SER A 279 14.80 -22.57 -10.48
CA SER A 279 15.24 -23.89 -10.04
C SER A 279 14.15 -24.98 -10.11
N HIS A 280 12.87 -24.61 -10.30
CA HIS A 280 11.76 -25.55 -10.22
C HIS A 280 11.59 -26.38 -11.51
N PRO A 281 11.40 -27.73 -11.40
CA PRO A 281 11.17 -28.59 -12.55
C PRO A 281 9.81 -28.30 -13.22
N GLN A 282 9.67 -28.69 -14.50
CA GLN A 282 8.47 -28.37 -15.29
C GLN A 282 7.18 -28.96 -14.70
N TRP A 283 7.23 -30.19 -14.14
CA TRP A 283 6.06 -30.80 -13.51
C TRP A 283 5.52 -29.97 -12.33
N LYS A 284 6.42 -29.31 -11.56
CA LYS A 284 6.05 -28.46 -10.43
C LYS A 284 5.42 -27.15 -10.92
N ARG A 285 5.99 -26.52 -11.93
CA ARG A 285 5.43 -25.30 -12.56
C ARG A 285 4.05 -25.56 -13.17
N LEU A 286 3.87 -26.73 -13.82
CA LEU A 286 2.56 -27.14 -14.34
C LEU A 286 1.56 -27.32 -13.18
N ARG A 287 1.99 -27.90 -12.07
CA ARG A 287 1.17 -28.06 -10.85
C ARG A 287 0.68 -26.72 -10.29
N GLU A 288 1.56 -25.75 -10.19
CA GLU A 288 1.22 -24.40 -9.73
C GLU A 288 0.19 -23.74 -10.66
N ASP A 289 0.36 -23.88 -11.97
CA ASP A 289 -0.62 -23.40 -12.94
C ASP A 289 -1.96 -24.13 -12.82
N ILE A 290 -1.96 -25.44 -12.55
CA ILE A 290 -3.18 -26.24 -12.35
C ILE A 290 -3.97 -25.72 -11.16
N TYR A 291 -3.33 -25.57 -10.00
CA TYR A 291 -4.00 -25.09 -8.79
C TYR A 291 -4.65 -23.73 -9.03
N ARG A 292 -3.94 -22.77 -9.59
CA ARG A 292 -4.48 -21.42 -9.80
C ARG A 292 -5.63 -21.40 -10.81
N PHE A 293 -5.49 -22.07 -11.97
CA PHE A 293 -6.53 -22.02 -13.00
C PHE A 293 -7.79 -22.80 -12.60
N VAL A 294 -7.65 -23.91 -11.90
CA VAL A 294 -8.79 -24.66 -11.36
C VAL A 294 -9.54 -23.80 -10.34
N TYR A 295 -8.80 -23.13 -9.45
CA TYR A 295 -9.40 -22.24 -8.44
C TYR A 295 -10.07 -21.01 -9.08
N GLN A 296 -9.37 -20.31 -9.98
CA GLN A 296 -9.89 -19.12 -10.67
C GLN A 296 -11.15 -19.44 -11.46
N ARG A 297 -11.16 -20.57 -12.18
CA ARG A 297 -12.33 -21.04 -12.92
C ARG A 297 -13.49 -21.35 -11.98
N ALA A 298 -13.25 -22.01 -10.85
CA ALA A 298 -14.28 -22.30 -9.85
C ALA A 298 -14.85 -21.00 -9.26
N LYS A 299 -14.02 -20.01 -8.98
CA LYS A 299 -14.43 -18.68 -8.52
C LYS A 299 -15.31 -17.98 -9.57
N MET A 300 -14.91 -17.99 -10.84
CA MET A 300 -15.71 -17.41 -11.93
C MET A 300 -17.04 -18.15 -12.14
N ALA A 301 -17.06 -19.48 -12.10
CA ALA A 301 -18.27 -20.27 -12.24
C ALA A 301 -19.26 -20.07 -11.06
N GLY A 302 -18.74 -19.74 -9.89
CA GLY A 302 -19.55 -19.46 -8.69
C GLY A 302 -20.21 -18.08 -8.67
N GLN A 303 -19.95 -17.22 -9.66
CA GLN A 303 -20.49 -15.86 -9.70
C GLN A 303 -22.01 -15.84 -9.66
N ARG A 304 -22.54 -14.95 -8.85
CA ARG A 304 -23.99 -14.69 -8.74
C ARG A 304 -24.23 -13.21 -9.00
N THR A 305 -25.34 -12.89 -9.62
CA THR A 305 -25.75 -11.49 -9.80
C THR A 305 -26.06 -10.90 -8.42
N THR A 306 -25.15 -10.13 -7.87
CA THR A 306 -25.29 -9.46 -6.58
C THR A 306 -24.89 -7.99 -6.71
N GLY A 307 -25.81 -7.09 -6.40
CA GLY A 307 -25.54 -5.66 -6.30
C GLY A 307 -24.86 -5.06 -7.54
N ASN A 308 -23.71 -4.44 -7.32
CA ASN A 308 -22.95 -3.72 -8.34
C ASN A 308 -21.85 -4.56 -9.01
N LEU A 309 -21.80 -5.87 -8.78
CA LEU A 309 -20.78 -6.72 -9.38
C LEU A 309 -21.04 -6.94 -10.87
N VAL A 310 -19.96 -6.91 -11.64
CA VAL A 310 -19.97 -7.18 -13.08
C VAL A 310 -19.70 -8.67 -13.29
N HIS A 311 -20.55 -9.34 -14.06
CA HIS A 311 -20.28 -10.71 -14.45
C HIS A 311 -19.11 -10.76 -15.42
N VAL A 312 -18.13 -11.61 -15.15
CA VAL A 312 -16.96 -11.85 -16.01
C VAL A 312 -16.93 -13.30 -16.48
N SER A 313 -16.46 -13.51 -17.69
CA SER A 313 -16.37 -14.84 -18.33
C SER A 313 -14.92 -15.12 -18.77
N PRO A 314 -14.55 -16.38 -19.04
CA PRO A 314 -13.23 -16.72 -19.59
C PRO A 314 -12.88 -15.95 -20.84
N GLU A 315 -13.85 -15.69 -21.72
CA GLU A 315 -13.69 -14.98 -23.00
C GLU A 315 -13.23 -13.54 -22.81
N ASP A 316 -13.56 -12.92 -21.67
CA ASP A 316 -13.12 -11.58 -21.31
C ASP A 316 -11.61 -11.48 -21.13
N PHE A 317 -10.94 -12.62 -20.96
CA PHE A 317 -9.51 -12.75 -20.69
C PHE A 317 -8.77 -13.54 -21.79
N ASP A 318 -9.41 -13.77 -22.96
CA ASP A 318 -8.76 -14.41 -24.10
C ASP A 318 -7.67 -13.54 -24.72
N PRO A 319 -6.59 -14.14 -25.28
CA PRO A 319 -6.30 -15.56 -25.28
C PRO A 319 -5.59 -16.05 -24.00
N TYR A 320 -5.14 -15.16 -23.12
CA TYR A 320 -4.48 -15.49 -21.86
C TYR A 320 -4.91 -14.51 -20.75
N PRO A 321 -5.37 -15.03 -19.60
CA PRO A 321 -5.47 -16.45 -19.18
C PRO A 321 -6.74 -17.17 -19.66
N GLY A 322 -7.64 -16.54 -20.41
CA GLY A 322 -8.96 -17.03 -20.77
C GLY A 322 -8.98 -18.50 -21.26
N GLU A 323 -8.04 -18.90 -22.14
CA GLU A 323 -7.93 -20.28 -22.63
C GLU A 323 -7.75 -21.34 -21.54
N PHE A 324 -7.26 -20.97 -20.35
CA PHE A 324 -7.06 -21.86 -19.20
C PHE A 324 -8.18 -21.78 -18.15
N LEU A 325 -9.25 -21.04 -18.45
CA LEU A 325 -10.41 -20.88 -17.59
C LEU A 325 -11.67 -21.53 -18.20
N LYS A 326 -11.55 -22.11 -19.42
CA LYS A 326 -12.62 -22.75 -20.18
C LYS A 326 -12.96 -24.16 -19.67
N PRO A 327 -14.11 -24.72 -20.06
CA PRO A 327 -14.55 -26.04 -19.59
C PRO A 327 -13.63 -27.21 -19.95
N ASP A 328 -12.76 -27.07 -20.96
CA ASP A 328 -11.82 -28.11 -21.42
C ASP A 328 -10.50 -28.17 -20.61
N LEU A 329 -10.41 -27.42 -19.53
CA LEU A 329 -9.21 -27.33 -18.70
C LEU A 329 -8.71 -28.70 -18.20
N GLU A 330 -9.61 -29.58 -17.73
CA GLU A 330 -9.23 -30.92 -17.25
C GLU A 330 -8.63 -31.78 -18.35
N GLU A 331 -9.16 -31.69 -19.56
CA GLU A 331 -8.61 -32.41 -20.70
C GLU A 331 -7.22 -31.90 -21.06
N LYS A 332 -7.01 -30.59 -21.07
CA LYS A 332 -5.70 -29.96 -21.29
C LYS A 332 -4.68 -30.43 -20.24
N ILE A 333 -5.07 -30.46 -18.96
CA ILE A 333 -4.22 -30.94 -17.86
C ILE A 333 -3.86 -32.41 -18.04
N TYR A 334 -4.86 -33.25 -18.35
CA TYR A 334 -4.65 -34.68 -18.56
C TYR A 334 -3.63 -34.93 -19.66
N ARG A 335 -3.86 -34.38 -20.87
CA ARG A 335 -3.01 -34.59 -22.04
C ARG A 335 -1.59 -34.07 -21.80
N SER A 336 -1.44 -32.85 -21.29
CA SER A 336 -0.12 -32.27 -21.04
C SER A 336 0.66 -33.00 -19.96
N SER A 337 0.01 -33.41 -18.86
CA SER A 337 0.68 -34.17 -17.79
C SER A 337 1.13 -35.55 -18.28
N MET A 338 0.32 -36.26 -19.11
CA MET A 338 0.67 -37.53 -19.70
C MET A 338 1.87 -37.41 -20.64
N MET A 339 1.88 -36.39 -21.51
CA MET A 339 2.99 -36.14 -22.43
C MET A 339 4.27 -35.76 -21.69
N LEU A 340 4.16 -34.91 -20.65
CA LEU A 340 5.31 -34.52 -19.81
C LEU A 340 5.88 -35.73 -19.05
N SER A 341 5.01 -36.63 -18.54
CA SER A 341 5.43 -37.86 -17.89
C SER A 341 6.18 -38.79 -18.89
N ALA A 342 5.64 -38.95 -20.11
CA ALA A 342 6.30 -39.75 -21.15
C ALA A 342 7.68 -39.17 -21.54
N GLN A 343 7.80 -37.86 -21.58
CA GLN A 343 9.08 -37.18 -21.82
C GLN A 343 10.09 -37.48 -20.71
N TYR A 344 9.73 -37.34 -19.45
CA TYR A 344 10.61 -37.67 -18.30
C TYR A 344 11.03 -39.13 -18.29
N LEU A 345 10.11 -40.08 -18.65
CA LEU A 345 10.47 -41.48 -18.78
C LEU A 345 11.51 -41.70 -19.88
N ALA A 346 11.39 -41.00 -21.01
CA ALA A 346 12.36 -41.07 -22.10
C ALA A 346 13.73 -40.48 -21.71
N GLU A 347 13.74 -39.51 -20.78
CA GLU A 347 14.94 -38.89 -20.20
C GLU A 347 15.53 -39.76 -19.04
N GLY A 348 14.84 -40.83 -18.60
CA GLY A 348 15.25 -41.70 -17.50
C GLY A 348 14.90 -41.18 -16.11
N ASP A 349 14.13 -40.10 -15.99
CA ASP A 349 13.70 -39.52 -14.71
C ASP A 349 12.31 -40.07 -14.32
N SER A 350 12.29 -41.23 -13.67
CA SER A 350 11.05 -41.87 -13.22
C SER A 350 10.32 -41.10 -12.10
N ASP A 351 11.05 -40.40 -11.26
CA ASP A 351 10.45 -39.65 -10.17
C ASP A 351 9.71 -38.41 -10.69
N ALA A 352 10.32 -37.65 -11.58
CA ALA A 352 9.66 -36.53 -12.26
C ALA A 352 8.47 -36.99 -13.11
N ALA A 353 8.57 -38.17 -13.73
CA ALA A 353 7.48 -38.76 -14.50
C ALA A 353 6.28 -39.09 -13.60
N MET A 354 6.49 -39.66 -12.42
CA MET A 354 5.43 -39.90 -11.43
C MET A 354 4.81 -38.61 -10.94
N GLU A 355 5.60 -37.60 -10.66
CA GLU A 355 5.09 -36.29 -10.23
C GLU A 355 4.27 -35.58 -11.33
N ALA A 356 4.67 -35.71 -12.61
CA ALA A 356 3.88 -35.23 -13.73
C ALA A 356 2.52 -35.96 -13.84
N MET A 357 2.50 -37.29 -13.65
CA MET A 357 1.26 -38.08 -13.59
C MET A 357 0.38 -37.69 -12.41
N ARG A 358 0.99 -37.44 -11.25
CA ARG A 358 0.27 -37.01 -10.05
C ARG A 358 -0.52 -35.72 -10.28
N ASN A 359 -0.08 -34.84 -11.17
CA ASN A 359 -0.80 -33.63 -11.55
C ASN A 359 -2.24 -33.90 -12.05
N VAL A 360 -2.46 -35.04 -12.73
CA VAL A 360 -3.79 -35.45 -13.19
C VAL A 360 -4.72 -35.73 -11.99
N TYR A 361 -4.18 -36.45 -11.00
CA TYR A 361 -4.92 -36.73 -9.77
C TYR A 361 -5.24 -35.45 -8.98
N LEU A 362 -4.21 -34.61 -8.77
CA LEU A 362 -4.33 -33.37 -8.03
C LEU A 362 -5.33 -32.39 -8.67
N ALA A 363 -5.34 -32.28 -9.99
CA ALA A 363 -6.27 -31.43 -10.72
C ALA A 363 -7.74 -31.80 -10.49
N LYS A 364 -8.01 -33.09 -10.23
CA LYS A 364 -9.38 -33.62 -10.08
C LYS A 364 -9.83 -33.65 -8.61
N HIS A 365 -8.92 -33.86 -7.67
CA HIS A 365 -9.25 -34.19 -6.29
C HIS A 365 -8.83 -33.14 -5.26
N ASP A 366 -7.67 -32.50 -5.48
CA ASP A 366 -7.08 -31.60 -4.49
C ASP A 366 -7.17 -30.11 -4.89
N ALA A 367 -7.04 -29.81 -6.20
CA ALA A 367 -7.08 -28.43 -6.70
C ALA A 367 -8.49 -27.79 -6.71
N PRO A 368 -9.60 -28.54 -6.96
CA PRO A 368 -10.93 -27.97 -6.87
C PRO A 368 -11.24 -27.56 -5.42
N PRO A 369 -11.67 -26.30 -5.18
CA PRO A 369 -12.01 -25.87 -3.83
C PRO A 369 -13.24 -26.64 -3.34
N VAL A 370 -13.20 -27.12 -2.09
CA VAL A 370 -14.33 -27.82 -1.41
C VAL A 370 -15.36 -26.83 -0.86
N PHE A 371 -15.18 -25.54 -1.12
CA PHE A 371 -16.03 -24.45 -0.69
C PHE A 371 -16.39 -23.56 -1.88
N ASP A 372 -17.34 -22.65 -1.70
CA ASP A 372 -17.70 -21.63 -2.70
C ASP A 372 -16.58 -20.57 -2.78
N ALA A 373 -15.71 -20.68 -3.80
CA ALA A 373 -14.54 -19.81 -3.98
C ALA A 373 -14.95 -18.35 -4.23
N PHE A 374 -16.07 -18.10 -4.93
CA PHE A 374 -16.56 -16.75 -5.15
C PHE A 374 -17.01 -16.10 -3.84
N ARG A 375 -17.78 -16.81 -3.03
CA ARG A 375 -18.23 -16.33 -1.73
C ARG A 375 -17.05 -16.10 -0.79
N ALA A 376 -16.08 -17.00 -0.75
CA ALA A 376 -14.86 -16.84 0.06
C ALA A 376 -14.09 -15.57 -0.33
N TYR A 377 -14.01 -15.26 -1.63
CA TYR A 377 -13.40 -14.01 -2.07
C TYR A 377 -14.20 -12.77 -1.68
N LEU A 378 -15.53 -12.79 -1.75
CA LEU A 378 -16.37 -11.69 -1.27
C LEU A 378 -16.21 -11.45 0.24
N GLU A 379 -16.06 -12.51 1.02
CA GLU A 379 -15.75 -12.41 2.45
C GLU A 379 -14.36 -11.77 2.68
N THR A 380 -13.35 -12.18 1.91
CA THR A 380 -12.00 -11.58 1.92
C THR A 380 -12.06 -10.08 1.60
N GLN A 381 -12.78 -9.71 0.56
CA GLN A 381 -12.95 -8.31 0.15
C GLN A 381 -13.66 -7.49 1.23
N SER A 382 -14.70 -8.02 1.86
CA SER A 382 -15.39 -7.36 2.97
C SER A 382 -14.47 -7.15 4.19
N GLN A 383 -13.59 -8.11 4.50
CA GLN A 383 -12.59 -7.95 5.57
C GLN A 383 -11.54 -6.89 5.18
N TRP A 384 -11.15 -6.84 3.91
CA TRP A 384 -10.23 -5.82 3.40
C TRP A 384 -10.79 -4.40 3.56
N GLU A 385 -12.03 -4.15 3.16
CA GLU A 385 -12.66 -2.84 3.36
C GLU A 385 -12.69 -2.41 4.83
N LYS A 386 -13.02 -3.35 5.74
CA LYS A 386 -12.99 -3.09 7.19
C LYS A 386 -11.58 -2.75 7.66
N LEU A 387 -10.59 -3.50 7.20
CA LEU A 387 -9.19 -3.27 7.53
C LEU A 387 -8.73 -1.89 7.06
N ILE A 388 -9.01 -1.52 5.81
CA ILE A 388 -8.67 -0.19 5.28
C ILE A 388 -9.40 0.92 6.06
N HIS A 389 -10.65 0.69 6.47
CA HIS A 389 -11.37 1.64 7.32
C HIS A 389 -10.65 1.84 8.66
N LEU A 390 -10.21 0.76 9.32
CA LEU A 390 -9.45 0.84 10.58
C LEU A 390 -8.09 1.51 10.39
N VAL A 391 -7.39 1.23 9.30
CA VAL A 391 -6.13 1.93 8.95
C VAL A 391 -6.34 3.44 8.83
N ARG A 392 -7.44 3.87 8.23
CA ARG A 392 -7.78 5.30 8.14
C ARG A 392 -8.10 5.90 9.51
N GLN A 393 -8.78 5.16 10.39
CA GLN A 393 -9.08 5.60 11.76
C GLN A 393 -7.81 5.73 12.61
N GLU A 394 -6.92 4.74 12.55
CA GLU A 394 -5.68 4.69 13.32
C GLU A 394 -4.46 5.20 12.51
N ARG A 395 -4.70 5.98 11.44
CA ARG A 395 -3.68 6.38 10.45
C ARG A 395 -2.39 6.92 11.05
N TYR A 396 -2.49 7.68 12.14
CA TYR A 396 -1.31 8.27 12.77
C TYR A 396 -0.50 7.24 13.54
N ALA A 397 -1.16 6.33 14.24
CA ALA A 397 -0.49 5.27 14.98
C ALA A 397 0.21 4.29 14.02
N VAL A 398 -0.49 3.86 12.97
CA VAL A 398 0.10 2.93 11.97
C VAL A 398 1.18 3.60 11.13
N ARG A 399 1.01 4.89 10.81
CA ARG A 399 2.02 5.67 10.09
C ARG A 399 3.28 5.88 10.90
N ALA A 400 3.16 6.18 12.20
CA ALA A 400 4.30 6.35 13.10
C ALA A 400 5.16 5.08 13.20
N VAL A 401 4.57 3.89 13.03
CA VAL A 401 5.33 2.63 12.97
C VAL A 401 6.24 2.64 11.75
N LEU A 402 5.71 2.97 10.57
CA LEU A 402 6.46 2.97 9.33
C LEU A 402 7.52 4.08 9.28
N GLU A 403 7.22 5.26 9.83
CA GLU A 403 8.13 6.42 9.84
C GLU A 403 9.41 6.19 10.67
N ARG A 404 9.41 5.26 11.63
CA ARG A 404 10.62 4.91 12.39
C ARG A 404 11.76 4.37 11.54
N HIS A 405 11.44 3.80 10.39
CA HIS A 405 12.38 3.23 9.44
C HIS A 405 12.53 4.07 8.17
N ASN A 406 12.33 5.38 8.26
CA ASN A 406 12.63 6.32 7.17
C ASN A 406 14.15 6.49 7.04
N VAL A 407 14.72 5.94 5.96
CA VAL A 407 16.19 5.94 5.70
C VAL A 407 16.65 7.09 4.81
N SER A 408 15.74 7.88 4.25
CA SER A 408 16.05 9.07 3.44
C SER A 408 16.28 10.31 4.29
N ALA A 409 15.83 10.30 5.54
CA ALA A 409 16.20 11.34 6.48
C ALA A 409 17.74 11.40 6.53
N PRO A 410 18.38 12.57 6.31
CA PRO A 410 19.81 12.70 6.55
C PRO A 410 20.07 12.06 7.91
N GLU A 411 21.20 11.34 8.08
CA GLU A 411 21.69 11.00 9.41
C GLU A 411 21.92 12.32 10.15
N ILE A 412 20.86 12.97 10.57
CA ILE A 412 20.90 13.70 11.79
C ILE A 412 21.24 12.57 12.76
N HIS A 413 22.44 12.60 13.31
CA HIS A 413 22.73 11.95 14.57
C HIS A 413 21.68 12.51 15.55
N LEU A 414 20.45 12.06 15.39
CA LEU A 414 19.43 12.09 16.39
C LEU A 414 19.98 11.11 17.41
N ASP A 415 20.78 11.67 18.32
CA ASP A 415 20.99 11.05 19.61
C ASP A 415 19.67 10.38 19.93
N ARG A 416 19.65 9.02 19.96
CA ARG A 416 18.49 8.24 20.38
C ARG A 416 18.01 8.66 21.77
N GLU A 417 18.82 9.45 22.48
CA GLU A 417 18.51 10.11 23.75
C GLU A 417 17.46 11.23 23.61
N HIS A 418 17.22 11.84 22.44
CA HIS A 418 16.24 12.93 22.28
C HIS A 418 14.86 12.50 21.79
N ARG A 419 14.64 11.21 21.42
CA ARG A 419 13.28 10.61 21.35
C ARG A 419 12.82 10.11 22.72
N ARG A 420 13.01 10.90 23.73
CA ARG A 420 12.49 10.62 25.05
C ARG A 420 10.97 10.79 24.97
N LYS A 421 10.24 9.66 24.83
CA LYS A 421 8.81 9.66 25.14
C LYS A 421 8.69 10.28 26.52
N LEU A 422 7.89 11.36 26.62
CA LEU A 422 7.56 11.91 27.93
C LEU A 422 7.09 10.76 28.79
N THR A 423 7.74 10.51 29.90
CA THR A 423 7.27 9.52 30.86
C THR A 423 5.90 9.97 31.36
N GLN A 424 5.08 9.05 31.87
CA GLN A 424 3.78 9.39 32.45
C GLN A 424 3.91 10.53 33.50
N GLU A 425 4.94 10.49 34.31
CA GLU A 425 5.22 11.49 35.34
C GLU A 425 5.55 12.88 34.74
N GLU A 426 6.36 12.90 33.67
CA GLU A 426 6.70 14.15 32.98
C GLU A 426 5.49 14.73 32.26
N LEU A 427 4.69 13.91 31.61
CA LEU A 427 3.46 14.36 30.95
C LEU A 427 2.46 14.94 31.97
N LEU A 428 2.21 14.24 33.09
CA LEU A 428 1.35 14.74 34.16
C LEU A 428 1.84 16.08 34.75
N THR A 429 3.17 16.23 34.87
CA THR A 429 3.81 17.47 35.31
C THR A 429 3.58 18.61 34.31
N VAL A 430 3.68 18.33 32.98
CA VAL A 430 3.39 19.33 31.95
C VAL A 430 1.91 19.70 31.95
N LEU A 431 1.01 18.72 32.02
CA LEU A 431 -0.44 18.96 32.09
C LEU A 431 -0.85 19.79 33.31
N ALA A 432 -0.23 19.56 34.45
CA ALA A 432 -0.50 20.34 35.68
C ALA A 432 -0.14 21.83 35.53
N LYS A 433 0.82 22.17 34.67
CA LYS A 433 1.27 23.56 34.42
C LYS A 433 0.41 24.29 33.37
N LEU A 434 -0.38 23.58 32.58
CA LEU A 434 -1.21 24.18 31.54
C LEU A 434 -2.51 24.73 32.16
N PRO A 435 -2.82 26.03 31.99
CA PRO A 435 -4.03 26.65 32.57
C PRO A 435 -5.31 25.91 32.18
N VAL A 436 -5.40 25.39 30.97
CA VAL A 436 -6.55 24.65 30.45
C VAL A 436 -6.83 23.36 31.24
N PHE A 437 -5.83 22.76 31.89
CA PHE A 437 -5.99 21.58 32.75
C PHE A 437 -6.15 21.88 34.25
N SER A 438 -6.23 23.16 34.65
CA SER A 438 -6.46 23.55 36.04
C SER A 438 -7.80 23.08 36.60
N VAL A 439 -8.77 22.81 35.72
CA VAL A 439 -10.11 22.31 36.09
C VAL A 439 -10.14 20.82 36.43
N PHE A 440 -9.04 20.09 36.16
CA PHE A 440 -8.93 18.66 36.42
C PHE A 440 -8.12 18.39 37.68
N THR A 441 -8.58 17.47 38.50
CA THR A 441 -7.80 16.92 39.61
C THR A 441 -6.64 16.08 39.13
N GLU A 442 -5.70 15.73 39.98
CA GLU A 442 -4.57 14.87 39.65
C GLU A 442 -5.03 13.48 39.17
N GLN A 443 -6.03 12.90 39.83
CA GLN A 443 -6.62 11.63 39.45
C GLN A 443 -7.31 11.71 38.08
N GLU A 444 -8.03 12.77 37.78
CA GLU A 444 -8.67 12.98 36.48
C GLU A 444 -7.64 13.16 35.36
N ARG A 445 -6.51 13.85 35.63
CA ARG A 445 -5.41 13.96 34.66
C ARG A 445 -4.75 12.61 34.39
N ALA A 446 -4.60 11.75 35.40
CA ALA A 446 -4.09 10.39 35.21
C ALA A 446 -5.03 9.53 34.33
N ILE A 447 -6.35 9.64 34.54
CA ILE A 447 -7.33 8.96 33.68
C ILE A 447 -7.26 9.51 32.25
N LEU A 448 -7.21 10.83 32.04
CA LEU A 448 -7.07 11.43 30.72
C LEU A 448 -5.83 10.96 29.99
N HIS A 449 -4.73 10.76 30.70
CA HIS A 449 -3.49 10.22 30.13
C HIS A 449 -3.72 8.90 29.37
N ASP A 450 -4.52 7.98 29.92
CA ASP A 450 -4.76 6.65 29.33
C ASP A 450 -5.53 6.71 27.99
N TYR A 451 -6.25 7.80 27.74
CA TYR A 451 -6.99 8.04 26.50
C TYR A 451 -6.19 8.85 25.47
N CYS A 452 -5.07 9.46 25.88
CA CYS A 452 -4.25 10.33 25.05
C CYS A 452 -2.96 9.66 24.57
N HIS A 453 -2.33 10.27 23.58
CA HIS A 453 -0.98 9.93 23.13
C HIS A 453 -0.26 11.19 22.67
N VAL A 454 1.06 11.17 22.69
CA VAL A 454 1.88 12.30 22.26
C VAL A 454 2.37 12.08 20.83
N LYS A 455 2.24 13.13 20.01
CA LYS A 455 2.83 13.22 18.67
C LYS A 455 3.86 14.31 18.66
N THR A 456 5.00 14.04 18.06
CA THR A 456 6.12 14.97 17.94
C THR A 456 6.35 15.31 16.48
N TYR A 457 6.52 16.60 16.19
CA TYR A 457 6.80 17.13 14.85
C TYR A 457 8.07 17.99 14.89
N TYR A 458 8.87 17.88 13.85
CA TYR A 458 10.05 18.71 13.66
C TYR A 458 9.70 20.00 12.92
N GLU A 459 10.61 20.96 12.97
CA GLU A 459 10.49 22.21 12.23
C GLU A 459 10.22 21.93 10.74
N HIS A 460 9.24 22.63 10.17
CA HIS A 460 8.74 22.50 8.80
C HIS A 460 7.97 21.21 8.48
N GLU A 461 7.73 20.32 9.42
CA GLU A 461 6.87 19.16 9.20
C GLU A 461 5.39 19.54 9.10
N THR A 462 4.72 18.94 8.09
CA THR A 462 3.27 19.11 7.92
C THR A 462 2.52 18.27 8.94
N VAL A 463 1.72 18.91 9.77
CA VAL A 463 0.89 18.26 10.79
C VAL A 463 -0.42 17.75 10.19
N PHE A 464 -1.05 18.53 9.31
CA PHE A 464 -2.25 18.17 8.53
C PHE A 464 -2.39 19.10 7.33
N THR A 465 -3.14 18.64 6.32
CA THR A 465 -3.41 19.39 5.10
C THR A 465 -4.91 19.68 4.97
N SER A 466 -5.27 20.80 4.34
CA SER A 466 -6.66 21.11 4.02
C SER A 466 -7.29 19.99 3.20
N GLY A 467 -8.47 19.51 3.63
CA GLY A 467 -9.15 18.35 3.09
C GLY A 467 -8.86 17.04 3.83
N ASP A 468 -7.85 16.98 4.69
CA ASP A 468 -7.62 15.82 5.55
C ASP A 468 -8.77 15.62 6.53
N HIS A 469 -9.07 14.34 6.85
CA HIS A 469 -10.09 14.03 7.85
C HIS A 469 -9.65 14.48 9.25
N ASN A 470 -10.57 15.16 9.96
CA ASN A 470 -10.38 15.58 11.34
C ASN A 470 -10.88 14.50 12.30
N GLU A 471 -9.99 13.57 12.67
CA GLU A 471 -10.32 12.42 13.51
C GLU A 471 -9.76 12.52 14.95
N GLU A 472 -9.11 13.65 15.29
CA GLU A 472 -8.48 13.82 16.59
C GLU A 472 -8.59 15.26 17.07
N VAL A 473 -8.62 15.41 18.40
CA VAL A 473 -8.33 16.68 19.06
C VAL A 473 -6.91 16.63 19.59
N CYS A 474 -6.12 17.63 19.28
CA CYS A 474 -4.75 17.76 19.76
C CYS A 474 -4.58 19.07 20.55
N LEU A 475 -3.70 19.03 21.57
CA LEU A 475 -3.27 20.16 22.36
C LEU A 475 -1.77 20.36 22.16
N VAL A 476 -1.34 21.58 21.89
CA VAL A 476 0.10 21.91 21.81
C VAL A 476 0.69 21.87 23.22
N LEU A 477 1.55 20.87 23.49
CA LEU A 477 2.29 20.74 24.75
C LEU A 477 3.52 21.64 24.76
N LYS A 478 4.19 21.74 23.60
CA LYS A 478 5.41 22.52 23.38
C LYS A 478 5.49 22.85 21.90
N GLY A 479 6.13 23.96 21.55
CA GLY A 479 6.38 24.36 20.17
C GLY A 479 5.29 25.27 19.60
N LYS A 480 5.28 25.42 18.26
CA LYS A 480 4.45 26.36 17.53
C LYS A 480 4.02 25.79 16.19
N LEU A 481 2.74 25.89 15.87
CA LEU A 481 2.18 25.50 14.56
C LEU A 481 1.73 26.75 13.80
N ARG A 482 2.04 26.80 12.51
CA ARG A 482 1.54 27.80 11.57
C ARG A 482 0.35 27.21 10.80
N LEU A 483 -0.75 27.95 10.77
CA LEU A 483 -1.95 27.61 10.00
C LEU A 483 -2.04 28.46 8.75
N VAL A 484 -2.22 27.82 7.60
CA VAL A 484 -2.34 28.48 6.31
C VAL A 484 -3.61 28.04 5.57
N ALA A 485 -4.21 28.98 4.81
CA ALA A 485 -5.26 28.70 3.85
C ALA A 485 -4.67 28.61 2.45
N ASN A 486 -4.97 27.53 1.73
CA ASN A 486 -4.64 27.43 0.31
C ASN A 486 -5.62 28.32 -0.47
N ARG A 487 -5.10 29.29 -1.24
CA ARG A 487 -5.91 30.02 -2.23
C ARG A 487 -6.15 29.14 -3.44
N GLU A 488 -7.29 29.30 -4.11
CA GLU A 488 -7.61 28.56 -5.33
C GLU A 488 -6.48 28.73 -6.37
N ALA A 489 -6.18 27.65 -7.08
CA ALA A 489 -5.01 27.47 -7.96
C ALA A 489 -4.92 28.46 -9.15
N SER A 490 -5.87 29.40 -9.28
CA SER A 490 -5.95 30.36 -10.41
C SER A 490 -5.10 31.61 -10.25
N SER A 491 -4.51 31.88 -9.07
CA SER A 491 -3.86 33.19 -8.81
C SER A 491 -2.34 33.17 -8.60
N GLY A 492 -1.67 32.03 -8.60
CA GLY A 492 -0.19 31.97 -8.40
C GLY A 492 0.32 32.63 -7.10
N SER A 493 -0.57 32.95 -6.17
CA SER A 493 -0.27 33.66 -4.91
C SER A 493 0.19 32.71 -3.83
N ALA A 494 1.13 33.13 -3.00
CA ALA A 494 1.57 32.38 -1.81
C ALA A 494 0.38 32.03 -0.87
N PRO A 495 0.44 30.90 -0.14
CA PRO A 495 -0.57 30.54 0.85
C PRO A 495 -0.79 31.66 1.85
N LEU A 496 -2.06 31.92 2.21
CA LEU A 496 -2.39 32.96 3.19
C LEU A 496 -2.18 32.43 4.59
N GLU A 497 -1.28 33.05 5.33
CA GLU A 497 -1.08 32.77 6.76
C GLU A 497 -2.31 33.24 7.55
N ILE A 498 -2.90 32.36 8.35
CA ILE A 498 -4.13 32.62 9.10
C ILE A 498 -3.85 32.83 10.58
N ALA A 499 -3.05 31.95 11.20
CA ALA A 499 -2.78 32.01 12.64
C ALA A 499 -1.60 31.13 13.04
N TYR A 500 -1.13 31.33 14.26
CA TYR A 500 -0.23 30.43 14.97
C TYR A 500 -0.93 29.81 16.17
N LEU A 501 -0.68 28.51 16.39
CA LEU A 501 -1.05 27.80 17.59
C LEU A 501 0.21 27.59 18.44
N THR A 502 0.15 27.98 19.71
CA THR A 502 1.25 27.88 20.67
C THR A 502 0.86 26.99 21.85
N GLN A 503 1.77 26.78 22.78
CA GLN A 503 1.53 25.95 23.96
C GLN A 503 0.17 26.29 24.63
N GLY A 504 -0.62 25.25 24.91
CA GLY A 504 -1.98 25.34 25.48
C GLY A 504 -3.08 25.55 24.44
N SER A 505 -2.76 25.74 23.15
CA SER A 505 -3.75 25.84 22.07
C SER A 505 -4.27 24.46 21.67
N PHE A 506 -5.59 24.34 21.46
CA PHE A 506 -6.18 23.14 20.87
C PHE A 506 -6.21 23.21 19.35
N LEU A 507 -6.32 22.05 18.73
CA LEU A 507 -6.46 21.83 17.31
C LEU A 507 -7.43 20.67 17.10
N GLY A 508 -8.37 20.80 16.16
CA GLY A 508 -9.30 19.71 15.82
C GLY A 508 -10.47 19.55 16.80
N GLU A 509 -10.77 20.53 17.65
CA GLU A 509 -11.82 20.49 18.69
C GLU A 509 -13.21 20.18 18.12
N ASN A 510 -13.41 20.44 16.84
CA ASN A 510 -14.66 20.15 16.12
C ASN A 510 -14.72 18.76 15.49
N CYS A 511 -13.80 17.85 15.82
CA CYS A 511 -13.73 16.50 15.24
C CYS A 511 -15.04 15.69 15.41
N LEU A 512 -15.82 15.95 16.44
CA LEU A 512 -17.11 15.27 16.66
C LEU A 512 -18.21 15.73 15.68
N SER A 513 -18.12 16.97 15.17
CA SER A 513 -19.13 17.59 14.31
C SER A 513 -18.67 17.78 12.86
N GLN A 514 -17.38 17.97 12.63
CA GLN A 514 -16.79 18.23 11.32
C GLN A 514 -15.72 17.19 10.99
N SER A 515 -15.78 16.64 9.78
CA SER A 515 -14.94 15.51 9.39
C SER A 515 -13.65 15.89 8.65
N VAL A 516 -13.45 17.17 8.26
CA VAL A 516 -12.28 17.59 7.47
C VAL A 516 -11.68 18.90 7.98
N PHE A 517 -10.36 19.03 7.88
CA PHE A 517 -9.65 20.28 8.08
C PHE A 517 -9.84 21.24 6.91
N ARG A 518 -10.06 22.52 7.18
CA ARG A 518 -10.17 23.58 6.14
C ARG A 518 -8.87 24.33 5.91
N LEU A 519 -7.91 24.19 6.79
CA LEU A 519 -6.59 24.82 6.76
C LEU A 519 -5.53 23.72 6.70
N SER A 520 -4.32 24.08 6.33
CA SER A 520 -3.13 23.26 6.50
C SER A 520 -2.33 23.75 7.69
N GLY A 521 -1.69 22.84 8.43
CA GLY A 521 -0.87 23.14 9.60
C GLY A 521 0.54 22.59 9.46
N THR A 522 1.55 23.44 9.73
CA THR A 522 2.97 23.09 9.67
C THR A 522 3.63 23.47 11.00
N ALA A 523 4.51 22.63 11.51
CA ALA A 523 5.32 22.93 12.68
C ALA A 523 6.39 23.98 12.34
N GLU A 524 6.47 25.08 13.06
CA GLU A 524 7.47 26.14 12.89
C GLU A 524 8.74 25.89 13.70
N GLU A 525 8.66 25.01 14.66
CA GLU A 525 9.75 24.56 15.52
C GLU A 525 9.42 23.15 16.03
N PHE A 526 10.33 22.54 16.76
CA PHE A 526 10.08 21.25 17.41
C PHE A 526 8.81 21.31 18.28
N THR A 527 7.78 20.55 17.91
CA THR A 527 6.43 20.67 18.46
C THR A 527 5.92 19.33 18.97
N ASP A 528 5.52 19.28 20.24
CA ASP A 528 4.84 18.14 20.85
C ASP A 528 3.34 18.43 20.99
N LEU A 529 2.52 17.50 20.50
CA LEU A 529 1.06 17.54 20.60
C LEU A 529 0.54 16.39 21.46
N LEU A 530 -0.32 16.67 22.42
CA LEU A 530 -1.13 15.67 23.12
C LEU A 530 -2.43 15.48 22.36
N CYS A 531 -2.67 14.27 21.84
CA CYS A 531 -3.80 13.98 20.98
C CYS A 531 -4.73 12.94 21.62
N ILE A 532 -6.04 13.09 21.39
CA ILE A 532 -7.08 12.11 21.69
C ILE A 532 -7.89 11.85 20.43
N SER A 533 -7.94 10.58 19.97
CA SER A 533 -8.74 10.23 18.81
C SER A 533 -10.24 10.34 19.10
N LYS A 534 -11.03 10.62 18.06
CA LYS A 534 -12.50 10.71 18.12
C LYS A 534 -13.15 9.51 18.80
N MET A 535 -12.63 8.32 18.55
CA MET A 535 -13.10 7.08 19.16
C MET A 535 -12.78 7.04 20.65
N ARG A 536 -11.54 7.35 21.05
CA ARG A 536 -11.13 7.39 22.47
C ARG A 536 -11.86 8.50 23.23
N LEU A 537 -12.10 9.65 22.57
CA LEU A 537 -12.90 10.73 23.16
C LEU A 537 -14.34 10.28 23.42
N LYS A 538 -14.99 9.57 22.47
CA LYS A 538 -16.32 8.98 22.66
C LYS A 538 -16.32 7.96 23.81
N ARG A 539 -15.28 7.14 23.90
CA ARG A 539 -15.12 6.16 24.97
C ARG A 539 -14.95 6.86 26.34
N LEU A 540 -14.12 7.89 26.41
CA LEU A 540 -13.94 8.71 27.62
C LEU A 540 -15.28 9.34 28.10
N LEU A 541 -16.07 9.87 27.13
CA LEU A 541 -17.39 10.44 27.42
C LEU A 541 -18.35 9.42 28.04
N ASN A 542 -18.27 8.16 27.60
CA ASN A 542 -19.12 7.09 28.11
C ASN A 542 -18.63 6.51 29.46
N GLU A 543 -17.33 6.29 29.60
CA GLU A 543 -16.74 5.62 30.78
C GLU A 543 -16.51 6.61 31.93
N HIS A 544 -16.19 7.88 31.61
CA HIS A 544 -15.91 8.96 32.59
C HIS A 544 -16.65 10.27 32.23
N PRO A 545 -17.98 10.33 32.31
CA PRO A 545 -18.77 11.46 31.82
C PRO A 545 -18.36 12.80 32.40
N THR A 546 -18.04 12.85 33.68
CA THR A 546 -17.62 14.09 34.39
C THR A 546 -16.33 14.66 33.78
N ILE A 547 -15.33 13.80 33.50
CA ILE A 547 -14.07 14.18 32.87
C ILE A 547 -14.32 14.63 31.44
N GLY A 548 -15.16 13.87 30.72
CA GLY A 548 -15.55 14.19 29.36
C GLY A 548 -16.23 15.56 29.24
N VAL A 549 -17.15 15.89 30.14
CA VAL A 549 -17.83 17.20 30.16
C VAL A 549 -16.83 18.34 30.40
N LYS A 550 -15.91 18.20 31.37
CA LYS A 550 -14.85 19.18 31.59
C LYS A 550 -13.99 19.40 30.35
N LEU A 551 -13.63 18.32 29.66
CA LEU A 551 -12.82 18.38 28.42
C LEU A 551 -13.57 19.09 27.29
N LEU A 552 -14.86 18.80 27.12
CA LEU A 552 -15.70 19.49 26.12
C LEU A 552 -15.87 20.99 26.45
N GLN A 553 -15.93 21.36 27.73
CA GLN A 553 -15.95 22.78 28.16
C GLN A 553 -14.64 23.49 27.78
N CYS A 554 -13.49 22.83 27.93
CA CYS A 554 -12.20 23.35 27.43
C CYS A 554 -12.20 23.56 25.91
N PHE A 555 -12.76 22.62 25.14
CA PHE A 555 -12.89 22.78 23.69
C PHE A 555 -13.78 23.94 23.30
N LEU A 556 -14.93 24.08 23.95
CA LEU A 556 -15.84 25.20 23.70
C LEU A 556 -15.19 26.56 24.03
N ALA A 557 -14.45 26.65 25.13
CA ALA A 557 -13.71 27.86 25.48
C ALA A 557 -12.66 28.23 24.42
N SER A 558 -11.88 27.22 23.94
CA SER A 558 -10.90 27.41 22.87
C SER A 558 -11.54 27.86 21.55
N LEU A 559 -12.65 27.24 21.14
CA LEU A 559 -13.39 27.65 19.95
C LEU A 559 -13.94 29.06 20.04
N SER A 560 -14.49 29.44 21.20
CA SER A 560 -15.00 30.81 21.46
C SER A 560 -13.88 31.84 21.34
N GLU A 561 -12.71 31.57 21.89
CA GLU A 561 -11.54 32.46 21.77
C GLU A 561 -11.08 32.63 20.34
N LYS A 562 -11.02 31.53 19.56
CA LYS A 562 -10.66 31.57 18.12
C LYS A 562 -11.65 32.39 17.32
N ILE A 563 -12.95 32.24 17.56
CA ILE A 563 -14.01 33.03 16.91
C ILE A 563 -13.86 34.52 17.23
N ASN A 564 -13.63 34.86 18.49
CA ASN A 564 -13.45 36.26 18.92
C ASN A 564 -12.22 36.88 18.21
N ARG A 565 -11.07 36.21 18.21
CA ARG A 565 -9.88 36.67 17.49
C ARG A 565 -10.13 36.85 15.98
N SER A 566 -10.87 35.94 15.37
CA SER A 566 -11.23 36.04 13.93
C SER A 566 -12.14 37.25 13.66
N ASN A 567 -13.08 37.55 14.59
CA ASN A 567 -13.97 38.70 14.49
C ASN A 567 -13.22 40.02 14.68
N ASP A 568 -12.25 40.06 15.58
CA ASP A 568 -11.43 41.25 15.79
C ASP A 568 -10.53 41.56 14.61
N LEU A 569 -9.90 40.54 14.01
CA LEU A 569 -9.14 40.67 12.75
C LEU A 569 -10.02 41.19 11.60
N ARG A 570 -11.27 40.73 11.49
CA ARG A 570 -12.22 41.24 10.47
C ARG A 570 -12.58 42.71 10.71
N LYS A 571 -12.73 43.13 11.96
CA LYS A 571 -12.98 44.54 12.28
C LYS A 571 -11.78 45.42 11.94
N GLU A 572 -10.57 44.97 12.23
CA GLU A 572 -9.33 45.67 11.87
C GLU A 572 -9.18 45.79 10.35
N THR A 573 -9.45 44.73 9.60
CA THR A 573 -9.39 44.73 8.12
C THR A 573 -10.46 45.65 7.54
N ALA A 574 -11.69 45.64 8.07
CA ALA A 574 -12.76 46.54 7.64
C ALA A 574 -12.46 48.03 7.98
N ALA A 575 -11.77 48.31 9.08
CA ALA A 575 -11.31 49.65 9.44
C ALA A 575 -10.18 50.13 8.49
N TYR A 576 -9.33 49.23 7.98
CA TYR A 576 -8.30 49.55 7.00
C TYR A 576 -8.93 49.89 5.61
N ASP A 577 -9.94 49.14 5.20
CA ASP A 577 -10.66 49.41 3.96
C ASP A 577 -11.46 50.71 4.02
N TYR A 578 -11.99 51.08 5.17
CA TYR A 578 -12.72 52.37 5.35
C TYR A 578 -11.77 53.57 5.32
N ASN A 579 -10.53 53.43 5.80
CA ASN A 579 -9.53 54.50 5.74
C ASN A 579 -8.80 54.59 4.38
N ALA A 580 -8.95 53.57 3.51
CA ALA A 580 -8.38 53.59 2.15
C ALA A 580 -9.31 54.26 1.10
N VAL A 581 -10.57 54.58 1.47
CA VAL A 581 -11.56 55.20 0.60
C VAL A 581 -11.57 56.73 0.71
N ASP A 582 -10.94 57.34 1.75
CA ASP A 582 -10.83 58.79 1.92
C ASP A 582 -9.43 59.34 1.53
N MET A 583 -9.01 59.14 0.28
CA MET A 583 -8.00 59.99 -0.34
C MET A 583 -8.70 60.85 -1.41
N PRO A 584 -8.70 62.18 -1.27
CA PRO A 584 -9.30 63.03 -2.26
C PRO A 584 -8.51 62.97 -3.57
N ALA A 585 -9.21 62.76 -4.64
CA ALA A 585 -8.73 63.06 -6.00
C ALA A 585 -8.62 64.59 -6.13
N ASP A 586 -7.36 65.09 -6.01
CA ASP A 586 -6.96 66.36 -6.62
C ASP A 586 -5.43 66.55 -6.37
N VAL A 587 -4.63 66.34 -7.41
CA VAL A 587 -3.76 67.27 -8.18
C VAL A 587 -3.07 66.52 -9.29
#